data_ea585463f33eb6e7421d3061b04c52e7
#
_entry.id   ea585463f33eb6e7421d3061b04c52e7
#
_cell.length_a   1.000
_cell.length_b   1.000
_cell.length_c   1.000
_cell.angle_alpha   90.00
_cell.angle_beta   90.00
_cell.angle_gamma   90.00
#
_symmetry.space_group_name_H-M   'P 1'
#
loop_
_entity.id
_entity.type
_entity.pdbx_description
1 polymer ?
#
loop_
_entity_poly.entity_id
_entity_poly.type
_entity_poly.pdbx_seq_one_letter_code
_entity_poly.pdbx_strand_id
1 'polypeptide(L)'
;MCIRDREYNMQYLRRLVWYIASRLLVITLVLGLMVTGFYYAMNVTNINVVLKDGMARRAQVIMMTEDSSELTKYFQESFIQRDPQVQNAIAGYSAYKDYNIRGMDHRLEMSFFWVWPWDTVARVTIVERIPRIDGRVKGAYADQYVAEQGASALYPPAWQSMKYNAILVKESGKWHIRSLTVVEALAN
;
A
#
# COMPACT_ATOMS: atom_id res chain seq x y z
N MET A 1 71.64 17.02 16.50
CA MET A 1 70.95 17.16 15.23
C MET A 1 69.80 16.15 15.08
N CYS A 2 69.04 15.85 16.12
CA CYS A 2 68.00 14.80 16.02
C CYS A 2 66.62 15.12 16.63
N ILE A 3 66.42 16.26 17.28
CA ILE A 3 65.14 16.59 17.93
C ILE A 3 64.22 17.39 16.99
N ARG A 4 64.77 18.27 16.18
CA ARG A 4 64.04 19.19 15.27
C ARG A 4 63.44 18.44 14.08
N ASP A 5 64.06 17.38 13.59
CA ASP A 5 63.54 16.55 12.48
C ASP A 5 62.33 15.67 12.90
N ARG A 6 62.26 15.29 14.18
CA ARG A 6 61.15 14.50 14.73
C ARG A 6 59.86 15.33 14.87
N GLU A 7 59.98 16.61 15.23
CA GLU A 7 58.80 17.49 15.33
C GLU A 7 58.22 17.83 13.96
N TYR A 8 59.07 18.09 12.97
CA TYR A 8 58.63 18.33 11.58
C TYR A 8 57.88 17.11 10.99
N ASN A 9 58.41 15.91 11.17
CA ASN A 9 57.75 14.68 10.71
C ASN A 9 56.42 14.43 11.41
N MET A 10 56.27 14.75 12.69
CA MET A 10 55.00 14.62 13.42
C MET A 10 53.93 15.60 12.93
N GLN A 11 54.29 16.84 12.56
CA GLN A 11 53.36 17.83 12.00
C GLN A 11 52.83 17.41 10.61
N TYR A 12 53.70 16.90 9.75
CA TYR A 12 53.31 16.35 8.43
C TYR A 12 52.43 15.14 8.58
N LEU A 13 52.76 14.22 9.45
CA LEU A 13 51.99 13.02 9.73
C LEU A 13 50.58 13.37 10.26
N ARG A 14 50.47 14.32 11.18
CA ARG A 14 49.21 14.82 11.73
C ARG A 14 48.35 15.47 10.65
N ARG A 15 48.94 16.26 9.75
CA ARG A 15 48.21 16.88 8.61
C ARG A 15 47.72 15.82 7.63
N LEU A 16 48.56 14.82 7.31
CA LEU A 16 48.23 13.70 6.42
C LEU A 16 47.08 12.87 7.00
N VAL A 17 47.17 12.49 8.27
CA VAL A 17 46.12 11.73 8.97
C VAL A 17 44.84 12.52 8.98
N TRP A 18 44.89 13.82 9.28
CA TRP A 18 43.66 14.67 9.30
C TRP A 18 43.03 14.80 7.91
N TYR A 19 43.85 14.94 6.87
CA TYR A 19 43.40 14.98 5.48
C TYR A 19 42.71 13.67 5.06
N ILE A 20 43.34 12.54 5.35
CA ILE A 20 42.77 11.21 5.04
C ILE A 20 41.49 10.98 5.85
N ALA A 21 41.46 11.28 7.14
CA ALA A 21 40.32 11.12 8.00
C ALA A 21 39.11 11.97 7.53
N SER A 22 39.34 13.25 7.14
CA SER A 22 38.28 14.12 6.63
C SER A 22 37.68 13.58 5.31
N ARG A 23 38.50 13.04 4.42
CA ARG A 23 38.02 12.45 3.16
C ARG A 23 37.25 11.16 3.39
N LEU A 24 37.73 10.30 4.26
CA LEU A 24 37.00 9.07 4.64
C LEU A 24 35.65 9.39 5.30
N LEU A 25 35.61 10.39 6.17
CA LEU A 25 34.36 10.82 6.80
C LEU A 25 33.33 11.27 5.76
N VAL A 26 33.71 12.10 4.80
CA VAL A 26 32.82 12.57 3.73
C VAL A 26 32.33 11.39 2.89
N ILE A 27 33.22 10.48 2.48
CA ILE A 27 32.85 9.30 1.70
C ILE A 27 31.86 8.42 2.48
N THR A 28 32.14 8.16 3.76
CA THR A 28 31.26 7.35 4.61
C THR A 28 29.89 8.00 4.77
N LEU A 29 29.84 9.31 4.94
CA LEU A 29 28.58 10.07 5.06
C LEU A 29 27.77 9.99 3.76
N VAL A 30 28.42 10.20 2.60
CA VAL A 30 27.75 10.10 1.29
C VAL A 30 27.23 8.69 1.03
N LEU A 31 28.03 7.66 1.30
CA LEU A 31 27.59 6.27 1.18
C LEU A 31 26.43 5.95 2.13
N GLY A 32 26.50 6.42 3.37
CA GLY A 32 25.41 6.25 4.34
C GLY A 32 24.10 6.88 3.88
N LEU A 33 24.16 8.10 3.32
CA LEU A 33 22.99 8.76 2.74
C LEU A 33 22.44 8.00 1.54
N MET A 34 23.31 7.52 0.64
CA MET A 34 22.88 6.73 -0.53
C MET A 34 22.18 5.43 -0.11
N VAL A 35 22.75 4.70 0.85
CA VAL A 35 22.15 3.46 1.37
C VAL A 35 20.82 3.73 2.03
N THR A 36 20.75 4.78 2.88
CA THR A 36 19.48 5.16 3.53
C THR A 36 18.41 5.56 2.52
N GLY A 37 18.78 6.36 1.51
CA GLY A 37 17.88 6.75 0.42
C GLY A 37 17.37 5.56 -0.39
N PHE A 38 18.24 4.60 -0.67
CA PHE A 38 17.85 3.37 -1.38
C PHE A 38 16.84 2.53 -0.58
N TYR A 39 17.09 2.29 0.69
CA TYR A 39 16.15 1.54 1.54
C TYR A 39 14.83 2.29 1.76
N TYR A 40 14.88 3.62 1.87
CA TYR A 40 13.67 4.45 1.90
C TYR A 40 12.82 4.25 0.64
N ALA A 41 13.42 4.38 -0.54
CA ALA A 41 12.74 4.20 -1.81
C ALA A 41 12.13 2.79 -1.93
N MET A 42 12.86 1.75 -1.53
CA MET A 42 12.35 0.38 -1.51
C MET A 42 11.14 0.21 -0.58
N ASN A 43 11.19 0.76 0.64
CA ASN A 43 10.05 0.66 1.57
C ASN A 43 8.81 1.38 1.02
N VAL A 44 8.96 2.59 0.50
CA VAL A 44 7.86 3.36 -0.11
C VAL A 44 7.26 2.60 -1.29
N THR A 45 8.10 2.06 -2.18
CA THR A 45 7.63 1.29 -3.34
C THR A 45 6.86 0.04 -2.91
N ASN A 46 7.38 -0.72 -1.95
CA ASN A 46 6.72 -1.91 -1.44
C ASN A 46 5.36 -1.60 -0.79
N ILE A 47 5.28 -0.52 0.00
CA ILE A 47 4.02 -0.06 0.60
C ILE A 47 3.01 0.33 -0.49
N ASN A 48 3.45 1.05 -1.52
CA ASN A 48 2.59 1.44 -2.65
C ASN A 48 2.03 0.22 -3.38
N VAL A 49 2.85 -0.79 -3.66
CA VAL A 49 2.43 -2.03 -4.30
C VAL A 49 1.42 -2.77 -3.41
N VAL A 50 1.73 -2.95 -2.12
CA VAL A 50 0.83 -3.65 -1.17
C VAL A 50 -0.52 -2.94 -1.06
N LEU A 51 -0.53 -1.61 -0.98
CA LEU A 51 -1.79 -0.85 -0.92
C LEU A 51 -2.56 -0.96 -2.22
N LYS A 52 -1.91 -0.73 -3.37
CA LYS A 52 -2.58 -0.76 -4.68
C LYS A 52 -3.16 -2.14 -4.98
N ASP A 53 -2.35 -3.17 -4.88
CA ASP A 53 -2.77 -4.53 -5.21
C ASP A 53 -3.72 -5.09 -4.14
N GLY A 54 -3.46 -4.82 -2.86
CA GLY A 54 -4.31 -5.25 -1.77
C GLY A 54 -5.72 -4.65 -1.87
N MET A 55 -5.84 -3.34 -2.08
CA MET A 55 -7.16 -2.69 -2.24
C MET A 55 -7.89 -3.19 -3.48
N ALA A 56 -7.19 -3.38 -4.60
CA ALA A 56 -7.78 -3.95 -5.80
C ALA A 56 -8.30 -5.39 -5.56
N ARG A 57 -7.52 -6.23 -4.88
CA ARG A 57 -7.94 -7.60 -4.52
C ARG A 57 -9.11 -7.59 -3.54
N ARG A 58 -9.09 -6.69 -2.55
CA ARG A 58 -10.22 -6.52 -1.64
C ARG A 58 -11.52 -6.19 -2.39
N ALA A 59 -11.47 -5.25 -3.32
CA ALA A 59 -12.62 -4.91 -4.16
C ALA A 59 -13.09 -6.11 -5.00
N GLN A 60 -12.17 -6.90 -5.58
CA GLN A 60 -12.49 -8.11 -6.35
C GLN A 60 -13.17 -9.18 -5.49
N VAL A 61 -12.71 -9.39 -4.25
CA VAL A 61 -13.36 -10.34 -3.31
C VAL A 61 -14.76 -9.85 -2.95
N ILE A 62 -14.94 -8.56 -2.66
CA ILE A 62 -16.25 -7.98 -2.37
C ILE A 62 -17.21 -8.13 -3.58
N MET A 63 -16.68 -7.98 -4.79
CA MET A 63 -17.42 -8.20 -6.04
C MET A 63 -17.59 -9.69 -6.40
N MET A 64 -17.08 -10.60 -5.59
CA MET A 64 -17.15 -12.06 -5.78
C MET A 64 -16.50 -12.56 -7.09
N THR A 65 -15.47 -11.87 -7.55
CA THR A 65 -14.68 -12.26 -8.74
C THR A 65 -13.40 -13.01 -8.39
N GLU A 66 -12.97 -12.94 -7.13
CA GLU A 66 -11.75 -13.57 -6.61
C GLU A 66 -12.00 -14.26 -5.27
N ASP A 67 -11.14 -15.22 -4.92
CA ASP A 67 -11.20 -15.92 -3.64
C ASP A 67 -10.58 -15.07 -2.51
N SER A 68 -11.16 -15.17 -1.32
CA SER A 68 -10.69 -14.43 -0.13
C SER A 68 -9.30 -14.87 0.35
N SER A 69 -8.82 -16.05 -0.01
CA SER A 69 -7.48 -16.55 0.31
C SER A 69 -6.36 -15.66 -0.26
N GLU A 70 -6.61 -15.00 -1.39
CA GLU A 70 -5.66 -14.07 -2.00
C GLU A 70 -5.39 -12.82 -1.14
N LEU A 71 -6.32 -12.46 -0.24
CA LEU A 71 -6.17 -11.31 0.65
C LEU A 71 -5.05 -11.51 1.68
N THR A 72 -4.74 -12.73 2.07
CA THR A 72 -3.70 -13.03 3.07
C THR A 72 -2.30 -12.58 2.63
N LYS A 73 -2.09 -12.36 1.33
CA LYS A 73 -0.83 -11.84 0.78
C LYS A 73 -0.60 -10.35 1.10
N TYR A 74 -1.69 -9.61 1.32
CA TYR A 74 -1.68 -8.14 1.46
C TYR A 74 -2.18 -7.67 2.80
N PHE A 75 -3.10 -8.40 3.42
CA PHE A 75 -3.76 -8.04 4.68
C PHE A 75 -3.37 -9.00 5.79
N GLN A 76 -3.35 -8.48 7.01
CA GLN A 76 -3.30 -9.35 8.19
C GLN A 76 -4.61 -10.16 8.30
N GLU A 77 -4.51 -11.40 8.72
CA GLU A 77 -5.66 -12.28 8.90
C GLU A 77 -6.70 -11.67 9.87
N SER A 78 -6.23 -11.02 10.93
CA SER A 78 -7.08 -10.32 11.89
C SER A 78 -7.89 -9.16 11.27
N PHE A 79 -7.42 -8.55 10.18
CA PHE A 79 -8.18 -7.57 9.43
C PHE A 79 -9.26 -8.25 8.58
N ILE A 80 -8.90 -9.30 7.84
CA ILE A 80 -9.83 -10.04 6.98
C ILE A 80 -11.04 -10.52 7.79
N GLN A 81 -10.80 -11.06 8.99
CA GLN A 81 -11.86 -11.54 9.88
C GLN A 81 -12.77 -10.43 10.43
N ARG A 82 -12.30 -9.18 10.48
CA ARG A 82 -13.05 -8.03 11.03
C ARG A 82 -13.66 -7.11 9.98
N ASP A 83 -13.27 -7.23 8.71
CA ASP A 83 -13.84 -6.40 7.65
C ASP A 83 -15.24 -6.88 7.29
N PRO A 84 -16.31 -6.07 7.57
CA PRO A 84 -17.68 -6.50 7.36
C PRO A 84 -18.01 -6.76 5.89
N GLN A 85 -17.40 -5.98 4.97
CA GLN A 85 -17.66 -6.14 3.53
C GLN A 85 -17.07 -7.43 2.99
N VAL A 86 -15.85 -7.76 3.42
CA VAL A 86 -15.18 -9.01 3.07
C VAL A 86 -15.95 -10.20 3.67
N GLN A 87 -16.35 -10.11 4.95
CA GLN A 87 -17.11 -11.18 5.60
C GLN A 87 -18.47 -11.41 4.95
N ASN A 88 -19.19 -10.34 4.60
CA ASN A 88 -20.43 -10.45 3.85
C ASN A 88 -20.24 -11.11 2.48
N ALA A 89 -19.16 -10.79 1.77
CA ALA A 89 -18.86 -11.43 0.49
C ALA A 89 -18.55 -12.93 0.66
N ILE A 90 -17.76 -13.31 1.66
CA ILE A 90 -17.47 -14.72 1.98
C ILE A 90 -18.76 -15.49 2.33
N ALA A 91 -19.69 -14.86 3.06
CA ALA A 91 -20.96 -15.43 3.41
C ALA A 91 -22.00 -15.42 2.26
N GLY A 92 -21.65 -14.88 1.09
CA GLY A 92 -22.56 -14.82 -0.08
C GLY A 92 -23.60 -13.69 -0.01
N TYR A 93 -23.43 -12.71 0.87
CA TYR A 93 -24.35 -11.55 1.04
C TYR A 93 -23.82 -10.27 0.38
N SER A 94 -22.89 -10.39 -0.57
CA SER A 94 -22.43 -9.22 -1.32
C SER A 94 -23.55 -8.59 -2.15
N ALA A 95 -23.54 -7.27 -2.26
CA ALA A 95 -24.42 -6.54 -3.17
C ALA A 95 -24.20 -6.91 -4.65
N TYR A 96 -23.08 -7.54 -4.96
CA TYR A 96 -22.68 -7.94 -6.32
C TYR A 96 -22.97 -9.41 -6.63
N LYS A 97 -23.54 -10.18 -5.71
CA LYS A 97 -23.73 -11.65 -5.84
C LYS A 97 -24.50 -12.08 -7.10
N ASP A 98 -25.46 -11.27 -7.52
CA ASP A 98 -26.34 -11.57 -8.64
C ASP A 98 -25.82 -11.00 -9.97
N TYR A 99 -24.65 -10.38 -9.95
CA TYR A 99 -24.02 -9.80 -11.13
C TYR A 99 -22.86 -10.68 -11.62
N ASN A 100 -22.66 -10.68 -12.94
CA ASN A 100 -21.48 -11.25 -13.59
C ASN A 100 -20.55 -10.08 -13.93
N ILE A 101 -19.57 -9.82 -13.03
CA ILE A 101 -18.60 -8.75 -13.20
C ILE A 101 -17.42 -9.27 -14.02
N ARG A 102 -17.06 -8.53 -15.06
CA ARG A 102 -15.95 -8.85 -15.99
C ARG A 102 -14.71 -8.03 -15.72
N GLY A 103 -14.88 -6.83 -15.17
CA GLY A 103 -13.78 -5.94 -14.89
C GLY A 103 -14.20 -4.72 -14.09
N MET A 104 -13.20 -4.01 -13.54
CA MET A 104 -13.40 -2.76 -12.84
C MET A 104 -12.23 -1.80 -13.11
N ASP A 105 -12.50 -0.51 -13.13
CA ASP A 105 -11.49 0.55 -13.17
C ASP A 105 -11.17 0.97 -11.73
N HIS A 106 -10.21 0.26 -11.11
CA HIS A 106 -9.79 0.55 -9.74
C HIS A 106 -8.70 1.61 -9.72
N ARG A 107 -8.97 2.73 -9.05
CA ARG A 107 -8.05 3.86 -8.89
C ARG A 107 -7.77 4.08 -7.42
N LEU A 108 -6.50 4.08 -7.07
CA LEU A 108 -6.02 4.38 -5.72
C LEU A 108 -5.08 5.57 -5.76
N GLU A 109 -5.46 6.64 -5.10
CA GLU A 109 -4.62 7.81 -4.87
C GLU A 109 -4.05 7.73 -3.45
N MET A 110 -2.76 7.96 -3.30
CA MET A 110 -2.08 7.92 -2.01
C MET A 110 -1.50 9.30 -1.70
N SER A 111 -1.75 9.78 -0.48
CA SER A 111 -1.10 10.99 0.02
C SER A 111 0.38 10.74 0.30
N PHE A 112 1.18 11.80 0.28
CA PHE A 112 2.58 11.70 0.70
C PHE A 112 2.68 11.14 2.12
N PHE A 113 3.59 10.20 2.32
CA PHE A 113 3.90 9.62 3.62
C PHE A 113 5.41 9.41 3.76
N TRP A 114 5.87 9.40 5.01
CA TRP A 114 7.27 9.18 5.32
C TRP A 114 7.43 7.89 6.13
N VAL A 115 8.40 7.04 5.75
CA VAL A 115 8.73 5.77 6.41
C VAL A 115 10.23 5.60 6.41
N TRP A 116 10.83 5.53 7.59
CA TRP A 116 12.26 5.25 7.71
C TRP A 116 12.59 3.80 7.32
N PRO A 117 13.85 3.51 6.92
CA PRO A 117 14.27 2.14 6.58
C PRO A 117 14.06 1.11 7.69
N TRP A 118 14.12 1.54 8.94
CA TRP A 118 13.96 0.71 10.15
C TRP A 118 12.56 0.70 10.72
N ASP A 119 11.63 1.45 10.16
CA ASP A 119 10.24 1.45 10.63
C ASP A 119 9.55 0.13 10.33
N THR A 120 8.75 -0.31 11.27
CA THR A 120 7.91 -1.51 11.17
C THR A 120 6.43 -1.17 11.01
N VAL A 121 6.07 0.11 11.10
CA VAL A 121 4.69 0.60 10.98
C VAL A 121 4.68 1.80 10.04
N ALA A 122 3.76 1.78 9.08
CA ALA A 122 3.49 2.89 8.17
C ALA A 122 2.04 3.34 8.28
N ARG A 123 1.79 4.65 8.15
CA ARG A 123 0.45 5.25 8.10
C ARG A 123 0.33 6.02 6.80
N VAL A 124 -0.69 5.69 6.02
CA VAL A 124 -0.89 6.28 4.69
C VAL A 124 -2.36 6.63 4.53
N THR A 125 -2.65 7.86 4.13
CA THR A 125 -3.99 8.25 3.73
C THR A 125 -4.18 7.91 2.26
N ILE A 126 -5.23 7.17 1.95
CA ILE A 126 -5.55 6.71 0.60
C ILE A 126 -6.97 7.13 0.22
N VAL A 127 -7.18 7.35 -1.05
CA VAL A 127 -8.51 7.57 -1.65
C VAL A 127 -8.74 6.48 -2.68
N GLU A 128 -9.78 5.68 -2.45
CA GLU A 128 -10.21 4.60 -3.33
C GLU A 128 -11.38 5.05 -4.16
N ARG A 129 -11.29 4.87 -5.48
CA ARG A 129 -12.37 5.11 -6.43
C ARG A 129 -12.47 3.97 -7.43
N ILE A 130 -13.72 3.56 -7.70
CA ILE A 130 -14.02 2.63 -8.80
C ILE A 130 -15.11 3.27 -9.64
N PRO A 131 -14.73 4.17 -10.57
CA PRO A 131 -15.70 4.93 -11.36
C PRO A 131 -16.48 4.07 -12.35
N ARG A 132 -15.94 2.88 -12.70
CA ARG A 132 -16.59 1.98 -13.65
C ARG A 132 -16.44 0.54 -13.22
N ILE A 133 -17.58 -0.15 -13.19
CA ILE A 133 -17.67 -1.60 -13.03
C ILE A 133 -18.32 -2.16 -14.29
N ASP A 134 -17.60 -3.04 -14.98
CA ASP A 134 -18.12 -3.68 -16.20
C ASP A 134 -18.73 -5.03 -15.83
N GLY A 135 -20.04 -5.11 -15.97
CA GLY A 135 -20.80 -6.31 -15.60
C GLY A 135 -22.27 -6.17 -15.92
N ARG A 136 -23.00 -7.27 -15.81
CA ARG A 136 -24.46 -7.32 -15.92
C ARG A 136 -25.02 -8.33 -14.93
N VAL A 137 -26.28 -8.14 -14.57
CA VAL A 137 -27.04 -9.11 -13.77
C VAL A 137 -27.04 -10.47 -14.49
N LYS A 138 -26.98 -11.55 -13.72
CA LYS A 138 -27.07 -12.92 -14.24
C LYS A 138 -28.44 -13.13 -14.88
N GLY A 139 -28.48 -13.80 -16.03
CA GLY A 139 -29.71 -13.97 -16.82
C GLY A 139 -30.90 -14.52 -16.03
N ALA A 140 -30.65 -15.39 -15.04
CA ALA A 140 -31.69 -15.95 -14.19
C ALA A 140 -32.47 -14.91 -13.34
N TYR A 141 -31.87 -13.74 -13.10
CA TYR A 141 -32.46 -12.67 -12.26
C TYR A 141 -32.83 -11.43 -13.05
N ALA A 142 -32.55 -11.38 -14.36
CA ALA A 142 -32.69 -10.18 -15.18
C ALA A 142 -34.13 -9.63 -15.19
N ASP A 143 -35.12 -10.51 -15.45
CA ASP A 143 -36.51 -10.12 -15.54
C ASP A 143 -37.07 -9.63 -14.20
N GLN A 144 -36.67 -10.26 -13.10
CA GLN A 144 -37.06 -9.85 -11.75
C GLN A 144 -36.50 -8.47 -11.41
N TYR A 145 -35.20 -8.24 -11.66
CA TYR A 145 -34.55 -6.95 -11.36
C TYR A 145 -35.14 -5.82 -12.18
N VAL A 146 -35.46 -6.08 -13.47
CA VAL A 146 -36.10 -5.06 -14.32
C VAL A 146 -37.53 -4.75 -13.82
N ALA A 147 -38.27 -5.76 -13.39
CA ALA A 147 -39.63 -5.56 -12.88
C ALA A 147 -39.67 -4.78 -11.54
N GLU A 148 -38.70 -5.02 -10.66
CA GLU A 148 -38.65 -4.42 -9.31
C GLU A 148 -38.00 -3.03 -9.30
N GLN A 149 -36.92 -2.84 -10.06
CA GLN A 149 -36.04 -1.67 -9.95
C GLN A 149 -35.80 -0.93 -11.28
N GLY A 150 -36.31 -1.46 -12.39
CA GLY A 150 -36.20 -0.87 -13.72
C GLY A 150 -34.91 -1.28 -14.44
N ALA A 151 -34.74 -0.79 -15.67
CA ALA A 151 -33.66 -1.19 -16.57
C ALA A 151 -32.24 -0.84 -16.06
N SER A 152 -32.12 0.14 -15.17
CA SER A 152 -30.82 0.49 -14.55
C SER A 152 -30.28 -0.60 -13.66
N ALA A 153 -31.12 -1.43 -13.06
CA ALA A 153 -30.73 -2.55 -12.20
C ALA A 153 -30.06 -3.72 -12.95
N LEU A 154 -30.05 -3.68 -14.28
CA LEU A 154 -29.26 -4.63 -15.09
C LEU A 154 -27.75 -4.42 -14.93
N TYR A 155 -27.31 -3.27 -14.45
CA TYR A 155 -25.90 -2.95 -14.22
C TYR A 155 -25.56 -3.02 -12.73
N PRO A 156 -24.30 -3.39 -12.39
CA PRO A 156 -23.86 -3.44 -11.00
C PRO A 156 -24.04 -2.10 -10.29
N PRO A 157 -24.35 -2.11 -8.98
CA PRO A 157 -24.42 -0.89 -8.20
C PRO A 157 -23.08 -0.16 -8.18
N ALA A 158 -23.14 1.17 -8.13
CA ALA A 158 -21.93 1.99 -8.08
C ALA A 158 -21.11 1.71 -6.80
N TRP A 159 -19.80 1.69 -6.92
CA TRP A 159 -18.91 1.61 -5.77
C TRP A 159 -18.86 2.96 -5.06
N GLN A 160 -18.99 2.96 -3.76
CA GLN A 160 -18.85 4.18 -2.96
C GLN A 160 -17.38 4.56 -2.87
N SER A 161 -17.02 5.73 -3.41
CA SER A 161 -15.67 6.29 -3.27
C SER A 161 -15.41 6.65 -1.81
N MET A 162 -14.26 6.23 -1.28
CA MET A 162 -13.93 6.36 0.13
C MET A 162 -12.51 6.85 0.34
N LYS A 163 -12.33 7.66 1.38
CA LYS A 163 -11.02 8.03 1.91
C LYS A 163 -10.73 7.24 3.17
N TYR A 164 -9.58 6.59 3.22
CA TYR A 164 -9.15 5.77 4.35
C TYR A 164 -7.82 6.24 4.93
N ASN A 165 -7.66 6.04 6.23
CA ASN A 165 -6.36 5.95 6.86
C ASN A 165 -5.97 4.48 6.96
N ALA A 166 -4.96 4.09 6.20
CA ALA A 166 -4.38 2.76 6.20
C ALA A 166 -3.20 2.69 7.18
N ILE A 167 -3.17 1.65 8.01
CA ILE A 167 -2.03 1.31 8.84
C ILE A 167 -1.46 0.00 8.32
N LEU A 168 -0.18 0.04 7.93
CA LEU A 168 0.56 -1.14 7.51
C LEU A 168 1.57 -1.52 8.58
N VAL A 169 1.85 -2.80 8.69
CA VAL A 169 2.87 -3.36 9.57
C VAL A 169 3.81 -4.27 8.78
N LYS A 170 5.07 -4.31 9.19
CA LYS A 170 6.09 -5.14 8.57
C LYS A 170 6.27 -6.41 9.39
N GLU A 171 5.91 -7.55 8.81
CA GLU A 171 6.02 -8.88 9.42
C GLU A 171 6.92 -9.75 8.54
N SER A 172 7.93 -10.36 9.15
CA SER A 172 8.90 -11.20 8.43
C SER A 172 9.48 -10.53 7.17
N GLY A 173 9.69 -9.21 7.24
CA GLY A 173 10.25 -8.43 6.14
C GLY A 173 9.25 -7.98 5.07
N LYS A 174 7.97 -8.36 5.15
CA LYS A 174 6.92 -7.99 4.21
C LYS A 174 5.91 -7.04 4.86
N TRP A 175 5.42 -6.09 4.10
CA TRP A 175 4.37 -5.17 4.53
C TRP A 175 2.99 -5.82 4.37
N HIS A 176 2.13 -5.67 5.40
CA HIS A 176 0.73 -6.09 5.37
C HIS A 176 -0.17 -4.98 5.88
N ILE A 177 -1.35 -4.84 5.30
CA ILE A 177 -2.36 -3.90 5.76
C ILE A 177 -3.01 -4.46 7.02
N ARG A 178 -2.85 -3.74 8.13
CA ARG A 178 -3.38 -4.11 9.45
C ARG A 178 -4.77 -3.55 9.68
N SER A 179 -5.01 -2.31 9.24
CA SER A 179 -6.30 -1.65 9.42
C SER A 179 -6.57 -0.61 8.33
N LEU A 180 -7.84 -0.45 8.00
CA LEU A 180 -8.39 0.60 7.16
C LEU A 180 -9.48 1.31 7.97
N THR A 181 -9.26 2.57 8.29
CA THR A 181 -10.25 3.40 8.99
C THR A 181 -10.84 4.38 8.00
N VAL A 182 -12.16 4.35 7.83
CA VAL A 182 -12.88 5.30 6.98
C VAL A 182 -12.75 6.70 7.59
N VAL A 183 -12.29 7.66 6.79
CA VAL A 183 -12.20 9.07 7.16
C VAL A 183 -13.41 9.81 6.62
N GLU A 184 -13.75 9.55 5.36
CA GLU A 184 -14.78 10.29 4.64
C GLU A 184 -15.32 9.47 3.48
N ALA A 185 -16.65 9.53 3.26
CA ALA A 185 -17.28 9.05 2.05
C ALA A 185 -17.29 10.20 1.02
N LEU A 186 -16.75 9.95 -0.15
CA LEU A 186 -16.64 10.97 -1.20
C LEU A 186 -17.84 10.88 -2.14
N ALA A 187 -18.25 12.01 -2.71
CA ALA A 187 -19.21 12.01 -3.80
C ALA A 187 -18.56 11.33 -5.04
N ASN A 188 -19.35 10.49 -5.72
CA ASN A 188 -18.93 9.80 -6.95
C ASN A 188 -19.06 10.73 -8.15
#